data_0f69a42666ea83ded4ab843ec643261c
#
_entry.id   0f69a42666ea83ded4ab843ec643261c
#
_cell.length_a   1.000
_cell.length_b   1.000
_cell.length_c   1.000
_cell.angle_alpha   90.00
_cell.angle_beta   90.00
_cell.angle_gamma   90.00
#
_symmetry.space_group_name_H-M   'P 1'
#
loop_
_entity.id
_entity.type
_entity.pdbx_description
1 polymer ?
#
loop_
_entity_poly.entity_id
_entity_poly.type
_entity_poly.pdbx_seq_one_letter_code
_entity_poly.pdbx_strand_id
1 'polypeptide(L)'
;MDFGTSNQPKELKIGSSLSLDERSRLIDLLRSYLDVFAWSYEDMPGLDPSIIQHYLPILPHARPVKQKLKRLHPRWSLQVKEEIQKQLNVGFLSIVEYPEWLANVVPISKKDGKVRVCVNYRDLNKANPKDDFPLPHIDMLVVSTAGHSMLSFMDWFSGYN
;
A
#
# COMPACT_ATOMS: atom_id res chain seq x y z
N MET A 1 -7.40 -20.00 -6.53
CA MET A 1 -6.43 -20.97 -7.09
C MET A 1 -5.14 -20.82 -6.31
N ASP A 2 -4.58 -21.91 -5.82
CA ASP A 2 -3.36 -21.90 -5.03
C ASP A 2 -2.15 -22.29 -5.91
N PHE A 3 -1.10 -21.48 -5.88
CA PHE A 3 0.18 -21.68 -6.55
C PHE A 3 1.30 -22.00 -5.56
N GLY A 4 0.98 -22.09 -4.28
CA GLY A 4 1.92 -22.32 -3.20
C GLY A 4 2.08 -23.81 -2.84
N THR A 5 2.76 -24.03 -1.74
CA THR A 5 2.89 -25.33 -1.08
C THR A 5 1.91 -25.43 0.08
N SER A 6 1.68 -26.65 0.59
CA SER A 6 0.81 -26.89 1.75
C SER A 6 1.15 -26.04 2.99
N ASN A 7 2.42 -25.62 3.11
CA ASN A 7 2.91 -24.79 4.23
C ASN A 7 2.90 -23.28 3.95
N GLN A 8 2.83 -22.90 2.67
CA GLN A 8 2.79 -21.49 2.23
C GLN A 8 1.81 -21.37 1.07
N PRO A 9 0.51 -21.24 1.34
CA PRO A 9 -0.49 -21.07 0.30
C PRO A 9 -0.30 -19.72 -0.41
N LYS A 10 -0.31 -19.75 -1.74
CA LYS A 10 -0.21 -18.58 -2.62
C LYS A 10 -1.47 -18.51 -3.47
N GLU A 11 -2.49 -17.89 -2.92
CA GLU A 11 -3.82 -17.88 -3.53
C GLU A 11 -4.07 -16.64 -4.39
N LEU A 12 -4.45 -16.86 -5.65
CA LEU A 12 -5.03 -15.84 -6.52
C LEU A 12 -6.51 -16.12 -6.77
N LYS A 13 -7.32 -15.06 -6.69
CA LYS A 13 -8.75 -15.12 -7.00
C LYS A 13 -8.96 -14.80 -8.47
N ILE A 14 -9.54 -15.75 -9.21
CA ILE A 14 -9.86 -15.62 -10.63
C ILE A 14 -11.38 -15.51 -10.79
N GLY A 15 -11.82 -14.67 -11.71
CA GLY A 15 -13.25 -14.51 -12.04
C GLY A 15 -13.91 -15.84 -12.40
N SER A 16 -15.14 -16.04 -11.91
CA SER A 16 -15.92 -17.27 -12.12
C SER A 16 -16.59 -17.34 -13.51
N SER A 17 -16.77 -16.21 -14.17
CA SER A 17 -17.48 -16.09 -15.46
C SER A 17 -16.61 -16.37 -16.69
N LEU A 18 -15.35 -16.72 -16.51
CA LEU A 18 -14.45 -17.04 -17.62
C LEU A 18 -14.79 -18.42 -18.22
N SER A 19 -14.72 -18.52 -19.54
CA SER A 19 -14.74 -19.81 -20.23
C SER A 19 -13.55 -20.69 -19.83
N LEU A 20 -13.63 -21.99 -20.04
CA LEU A 20 -12.55 -22.93 -19.68
C LEU A 20 -11.22 -22.59 -20.38
N ASP A 21 -11.28 -22.17 -21.64
CA ASP A 21 -10.10 -21.80 -22.42
C ASP A 21 -9.47 -20.49 -21.92
N GLU A 22 -10.27 -19.44 -21.71
CA GLU A 22 -9.80 -18.16 -21.14
C GLU A 22 -9.20 -18.37 -19.75
N ARG A 23 -9.85 -19.19 -18.94
CA ARG A 23 -9.36 -19.53 -17.61
C ARG A 23 -8.00 -20.24 -17.65
N SER A 24 -7.86 -21.22 -18.56
CA SER A 24 -6.58 -21.94 -18.71
C SER A 24 -5.46 -21.00 -19.13
N ARG A 25 -5.69 -20.18 -20.15
CA ARG A 25 -4.70 -19.19 -20.63
C ARG A 25 -4.32 -18.19 -19.53
N LEU A 26 -5.29 -17.70 -18.78
CA LEU A 26 -5.02 -16.78 -17.67
C LEU A 26 -4.18 -17.45 -16.57
N ILE A 27 -4.47 -18.71 -16.24
CA ILE A 27 -3.71 -19.49 -15.26
C ILE A 27 -2.27 -19.68 -15.72
N ASP A 28 -2.05 -20.03 -16.96
CA ASP A 28 -0.71 -20.24 -17.51
C ASP A 28 0.08 -18.92 -17.56
N LEU A 29 -0.59 -17.82 -17.89
CA LEU A 29 -0.01 -16.48 -17.81
C LEU A 29 0.39 -16.13 -16.37
N LEU A 30 -0.50 -16.30 -15.41
CA LEU A 30 -0.21 -16.01 -14.00
C LEU A 30 0.92 -16.87 -13.44
N ARG A 31 1.03 -18.12 -13.89
CA ARG A 31 2.15 -19.00 -13.51
C ARG A 31 3.49 -18.48 -14.01
N SER A 32 3.54 -17.90 -15.20
CA SER A 32 4.78 -17.35 -15.75
C SER A 32 5.28 -16.09 -15.02
N TYR A 33 4.45 -15.49 -14.16
CA TYR A 33 4.74 -14.27 -13.41
C TYR A 33 4.68 -14.45 -11.89
N LEU A 34 4.74 -15.69 -11.38
CA LEU A 34 4.65 -15.96 -9.95
C LEU A 34 5.73 -15.30 -9.10
N ASP A 35 6.89 -15.09 -9.68
CA ASP A 35 8.04 -14.41 -9.07
C ASP A 35 7.88 -12.90 -8.97
N VAL A 36 6.92 -12.33 -9.72
CA VAL A 36 6.61 -10.89 -9.69
C VAL A 36 5.59 -10.53 -8.61
N PHE A 37 4.82 -11.52 -8.12
CA PHE A 37 3.81 -11.26 -7.09
C PHE A 37 4.44 -11.20 -5.70
N ALA A 38 4.10 -10.15 -4.94
CA ALA A 38 4.36 -10.09 -3.51
C ALA A 38 3.29 -10.86 -2.75
N TRP A 39 3.67 -11.86 -1.99
CA TRP A 39 2.77 -12.70 -1.17
C TRP A 39 2.80 -12.30 0.30
N SER A 40 3.88 -11.63 0.70
CA SER A 40 4.10 -11.09 2.04
C SER A 40 4.81 -9.74 1.97
N TYR A 41 4.93 -9.05 3.09
CA TYR A 41 5.74 -7.82 3.18
C TYR A 41 7.22 -8.07 2.87
N GLU A 42 7.71 -9.26 3.15
CA GLU A 42 9.12 -9.64 2.91
C GLU A 42 9.46 -9.74 1.42
N ASP A 43 8.44 -10.00 0.58
CA ASP A 43 8.59 -10.05 -0.89
C ASP A 43 8.66 -8.65 -1.53
N MET A 44 8.57 -7.58 -0.73
CA MET A 44 8.57 -6.19 -1.17
C MET A 44 9.75 -5.43 -0.57
N PRO A 45 10.98 -5.70 -1.00
CA PRO A 45 12.18 -5.06 -0.42
C PRO A 45 12.26 -3.55 -0.70
N GLY A 46 11.39 -3.02 -1.57
CA GLY A 46 11.47 -1.65 -2.05
C GLY A 46 12.59 -1.44 -3.08
N LEU A 47 12.82 -0.20 -3.45
CA LEU A 47 13.93 0.18 -4.31
C LEU A 47 15.15 0.54 -3.44
N ASP A 48 16.34 0.20 -3.93
CA ASP A 48 17.57 0.60 -3.28
C ASP A 48 17.64 2.14 -3.23
N PRO A 49 17.80 2.74 -2.04
CA PRO A 49 17.88 4.19 -1.88
C PRO A 49 19.01 4.86 -2.70
N SER A 50 20.03 4.09 -3.11
CA SER A 50 21.08 4.58 -4.01
C SER A 50 20.59 4.79 -5.45
N ILE A 51 19.52 4.09 -5.86
CA ILE A 51 18.93 4.21 -7.20
C ILE A 51 17.92 5.33 -7.21
N ILE A 52 16.98 5.32 -6.26
CA ILE A 52 15.97 6.37 -6.13
C ILE A 52 15.57 6.52 -4.66
N GLN A 53 15.49 7.77 -4.23
CA GLN A 53 14.97 8.10 -2.91
C GLN A 53 13.94 9.21 -3.05
N HIS A 54 12.78 9.01 -2.46
CA HIS A 54 11.72 10.02 -2.45
C HIS A 54 11.97 11.00 -1.30
N TYR A 55 12.31 12.24 -1.66
CA TYR A 55 12.39 13.34 -0.71
C TYR A 55 11.08 14.14 -0.74
N LEU A 56 10.45 14.27 0.40
CA LEU A 56 9.28 15.11 0.53
C LEU A 56 9.71 16.60 0.46
N PRO A 57 9.29 17.35 -0.57
CA PRO A 57 9.63 18.77 -0.65
C PRO A 57 8.87 19.52 0.44
N ILE A 58 9.59 20.31 1.23
CA ILE A 58 9.01 21.13 2.30
C ILE A 58 9.27 22.60 2.00
N LEU A 59 8.24 23.42 2.14
CA LEU A 59 8.35 24.88 1.93
C LEU A 59 9.40 25.47 2.87
N PRO A 60 10.29 26.35 2.39
CA PRO A 60 11.43 26.86 3.19
C PRO A 60 11.05 27.58 4.48
N HIS A 61 9.84 28.15 4.53
CA HIS A 61 9.31 28.86 5.70
C HIS A 61 8.44 27.97 6.63
N ALA A 62 8.21 26.72 6.23
CA ALA A 62 7.42 25.81 7.04
C ALA A 62 8.21 25.39 8.29
N ARG A 63 7.52 25.42 9.43
CA ARG A 63 8.09 24.98 10.70
C ARG A 63 7.61 23.58 11.04
N PRO A 64 8.48 22.66 11.47
CA PRO A 64 8.10 21.36 11.94
C PRO A 64 7.05 21.41 13.06
N VAL A 65 6.05 20.54 12.97
CA VAL A 65 4.97 20.44 13.94
C VAL A 65 5.03 19.10 14.65
N LYS A 66 5.04 19.14 15.97
CA LYS A 66 4.87 17.95 16.83
C LYS A 66 3.46 17.94 17.38
N GLN A 67 2.59 17.13 16.79
CA GLN A 67 1.21 17.03 17.25
C GLN A 67 1.17 16.50 18.69
N LYS A 68 0.29 17.09 19.52
CA LYS A 68 0.06 16.58 20.87
C LYS A 68 -0.48 15.16 20.80
N LEU A 69 0.15 14.25 21.56
CA LEU A 69 -0.22 12.83 21.59
C LEU A 69 -1.70 12.66 21.95
N LYS A 70 -2.43 11.94 21.07
CA LYS A 70 -3.80 11.49 21.32
C LYS A 70 -3.78 10.04 21.80
N ARG A 71 -4.43 9.79 22.94
CA ARG A 71 -4.58 8.41 23.44
C ARG A 71 -5.55 7.65 22.53
N LEU A 72 -5.12 6.47 22.11
CA LEU A 72 -5.98 5.55 21.40
C LEU A 72 -6.91 4.82 22.38
N HIS A 73 -8.11 4.47 21.90
CA HIS A 73 -8.99 3.58 22.66
C HIS A 73 -8.31 2.20 22.84
N PRO A 74 -8.37 1.58 24.04
CA PRO A 74 -7.69 0.30 24.33
C PRO A 74 -7.96 -0.79 23.29
N ARG A 75 -9.18 -0.85 22.79
CA ARG A 75 -9.59 -1.81 21.75
C ARG A 75 -8.71 -1.77 20.49
N TRP A 76 -8.26 -0.58 20.09
CA TRP A 76 -7.45 -0.41 18.88
C TRP A 76 -5.95 -0.35 19.17
N SER A 77 -5.59 -0.03 20.39
CA SER A 77 -4.18 0.14 20.78
C SER A 77 -3.36 -1.11 20.50
N LEU A 78 -3.89 -2.29 20.82
CA LEU A 78 -3.20 -3.56 20.58
C LEU A 78 -3.04 -3.84 19.07
N GLN A 79 -4.13 -3.71 18.29
CA GLN A 79 -4.09 -3.96 16.85
C GLN A 79 -3.16 -3.00 16.11
N VAL A 80 -3.15 -1.72 16.51
CA VAL A 80 -2.22 -0.72 15.97
C VAL A 80 -0.78 -1.08 16.30
N LYS A 81 -0.52 -1.50 17.56
CA LYS A 81 0.83 -1.93 17.98
C LYS A 81 1.31 -3.14 17.19
N GLU A 82 0.46 -4.14 17.00
CA GLU A 82 0.79 -5.34 16.23
C GLU A 82 1.11 -5.01 14.76
N GLU A 83 0.32 -4.12 14.15
CA GLU A 83 0.55 -3.71 12.76
C GLU A 83 1.85 -2.92 12.60
N ILE A 84 2.12 -1.97 13.50
CA ILE A 84 3.39 -1.22 13.50
C ILE A 84 4.57 -2.16 13.72
N GLN A 85 4.45 -3.15 14.63
CA GLN A 85 5.51 -4.11 14.88
C GLN A 85 5.82 -4.97 13.66
N LYS A 86 4.81 -5.39 12.88
CA LYS A 86 5.03 -6.10 11.61
C LYS A 86 5.84 -5.26 10.64
N GLN A 87 5.48 -3.99 10.46
CA GLN A 87 6.17 -3.09 9.54
C GLN A 87 7.61 -2.76 10.00
N LEU A 88 7.84 -2.68 11.30
CA LEU A 88 9.20 -2.56 11.85
C LEU A 88 10.04 -3.81 11.59
N ASN A 89 9.46 -5.00 11.77
CA ASN A 89 10.18 -6.26 11.60
C ASN A 89 10.64 -6.50 10.15
N VAL A 90 9.88 -6.03 9.17
CA VAL A 90 10.23 -6.13 7.74
C VAL A 90 11.01 -4.92 7.21
N GLY A 91 11.31 -3.94 8.06
CA GLY A 91 12.13 -2.78 7.69
C GLY A 91 11.39 -1.65 6.97
N PHE A 92 10.06 -1.69 6.85
CA PHE A 92 9.28 -0.59 6.27
C PHE A 92 9.23 0.65 7.14
N LEU A 93 9.38 0.46 8.44
CA LEU A 93 9.49 1.54 9.42
C LEU A 93 10.81 1.42 10.17
N SER A 94 11.37 2.56 10.56
CA SER A 94 12.51 2.65 11.44
C SER A 94 12.19 3.52 12.67
N ILE A 95 12.87 3.25 13.77
CA ILE A 95 12.74 4.06 14.98
C ILE A 95 13.67 5.26 14.85
N VAL A 96 13.13 6.46 15.11
CA VAL A 96 13.86 7.72 15.11
C VAL A 96 13.82 8.33 16.52
N GLU A 97 14.98 8.68 17.08
CA GLU A 97 15.06 9.21 18.45
C GLU A 97 14.59 10.66 18.56
N TYR A 98 14.93 11.50 17.59
CA TYR A 98 14.66 12.94 17.62
C TYR A 98 13.89 13.41 16.38
N PRO A 99 12.63 13.01 16.20
CA PRO A 99 11.86 13.41 15.04
C PRO A 99 11.56 14.92 15.07
N GLU A 100 11.71 15.57 13.94
CA GLU A 100 11.29 16.97 13.78
C GLU A 100 9.78 17.07 13.64
N TRP A 101 9.18 16.17 12.88
CA TRP A 101 7.74 16.07 12.68
C TRP A 101 7.15 14.92 13.47
N LEU A 102 6.04 15.16 14.14
CA LEU A 102 5.26 14.11 14.83
C LEU A 102 3.80 14.20 14.43
N ALA A 103 3.27 13.10 13.96
CA ALA A 103 1.87 12.94 13.61
C ALA A 103 1.20 11.83 14.42
N ASN A 104 -0.08 12.02 14.74
CA ASN A 104 -0.85 11.01 15.43
C ASN A 104 -1.31 9.91 14.48
N VAL A 105 -1.31 8.68 14.96
CA VAL A 105 -1.96 7.55 14.31
C VAL A 105 -3.48 7.67 14.43
N VAL A 106 -4.19 7.38 13.35
CA VAL A 106 -5.66 7.38 13.26
C VAL A 106 -6.10 5.97 12.87
N PRO A 107 -6.63 5.17 13.79
CA PRO A 107 -7.14 3.85 13.47
C PRO A 107 -8.50 3.96 12.75
N ILE A 108 -8.66 3.26 11.64
CA ILE A 108 -9.90 3.20 10.86
C ILE A 108 -10.37 1.75 10.81
N SER A 109 -11.56 1.48 11.33
CA SER A 109 -12.16 0.14 11.30
C SER A 109 -12.53 -0.26 9.87
N LYS A 110 -12.14 -1.46 9.48
CA LYS A 110 -12.60 -2.11 8.24
C LYS A 110 -13.86 -2.94 8.50
N LYS A 111 -14.58 -3.28 7.43
CA LYS A 111 -15.79 -4.12 7.50
C LYS A 111 -15.53 -5.53 8.04
N ASP A 112 -14.32 -6.03 7.85
CA ASP A 112 -13.85 -7.35 8.33
C ASP A 112 -13.39 -7.35 9.81
N GLY A 113 -13.59 -6.24 10.54
CA GLY A 113 -13.20 -6.10 11.94
C GLY A 113 -11.73 -5.76 12.17
N LYS A 114 -10.91 -5.71 11.12
CA LYS A 114 -9.52 -5.27 11.19
C LYS A 114 -9.41 -3.75 11.27
N VAL A 115 -8.26 -3.26 11.70
CA VAL A 115 -7.96 -1.83 11.77
C VAL A 115 -6.95 -1.46 10.70
N ARG A 116 -7.26 -0.42 9.91
CA ARG A 116 -6.27 0.24 9.07
C ARG A 116 -5.57 1.30 9.91
N VAL A 117 -4.26 1.26 9.94
CA VAL A 117 -3.43 2.26 10.61
C VAL A 117 -3.16 3.38 9.61
N CYS A 118 -3.73 4.56 9.87
CA CYS A 118 -3.49 5.77 9.10
C CYS A 118 -2.70 6.77 9.94
N VAL A 119 -2.03 7.69 9.27
CA VAL A 119 -1.27 8.77 9.92
C VAL A 119 -1.88 10.12 9.57
N ASN A 120 -2.01 11.00 10.54
CA ASN A 120 -2.57 12.33 10.33
C ASN A 120 -1.50 13.29 9.78
N TYR A 121 -1.26 13.25 8.49
CA TYR A 121 -0.29 14.11 7.80
C TYR A 121 -0.78 15.56 7.53
N ARG A 122 -1.88 16.00 8.14
CA ARG A 122 -2.47 17.32 7.87
C ARG A 122 -1.46 18.48 7.95
N ASP A 123 -0.59 18.48 8.95
CA ASP A 123 0.37 19.56 9.14
C ASP A 123 1.54 19.45 8.17
N LEU A 124 1.98 18.25 7.87
CA LEU A 124 3.00 17.97 6.85
C LEU A 124 2.48 18.32 5.45
N ASN A 125 1.24 17.97 5.13
CA ASN A 125 0.60 18.30 3.86
C ASN A 125 0.45 19.83 3.65
N LYS A 126 0.32 20.61 4.72
CA LYS A 126 0.34 22.08 4.63
C LYS A 126 1.73 22.66 4.38
N ALA A 127 2.76 21.94 4.82
CA ALA A 127 4.15 22.32 4.65
C ALA A 127 4.73 21.88 3.30
N ASN A 128 4.02 21.01 2.59
CA ASN A 128 4.40 20.55 1.26
C ASN A 128 3.78 21.45 0.20
N PRO A 129 4.51 21.88 -0.85
CA PRO A 129 3.93 22.54 -2.00
C PRO A 129 2.90 21.60 -2.66
N LYS A 130 1.83 22.19 -3.19
CA LYS A 130 0.85 21.39 -3.95
C LYS A 130 1.53 20.81 -5.19
N ASP A 131 1.22 19.56 -5.45
CA ASP A 131 1.59 18.91 -6.69
C ASP A 131 0.66 19.42 -7.81
N ASP A 132 1.24 20.04 -8.82
CA ASP A 132 0.52 20.54 -9.99
C ASP A 132 0.49 19.50 -11.13
N PHE A 133 0.83 18.25 -10.85
CA PHE A 133 0.78 17.17 -11.84
C PHE A 133 -0.66 16.94 -12.30
N PRO A 134 -0.97 17.06 -13.60
CA PRO A 134 -2.32 16.88 -14.09
C PRO A 134 -2.78 15.44 -13.91
N LEU A 135 -3.96 15.26 -13.31
CA LEU A 135 -4.57 13.94 -13.23
C LEU A 135 -4.88 13.42 -14.64
N PRO A 136 -4.71 12.12 -14.90
CA PRO A 136 -5.14 11.51 -16.15
C PRO A 136 -6.62 11.79 -16.42
N HIS A 137 -6.97 12.16 -17.64
CA HIS A 137 -8.36 12.35 -18.03
C HIS A 137 -9.12 11.02 -17.96
N ILE A 138 -10.14 10.97 -17.10
CA ILE A 138 -10.92 9.75 -16.89
C ILE A 138 -11.55 9.23 -18.18
N ASP A 139 -11.97 10.12 -19.07
CA ASP A 139 -12.57 9.75 -20.37
C ASP A 139 -11.57 8.98 -21.24
N MET A 140 -10.30 9.36 -21.24
CA MET A 140 -9.26 8.62 -21.96
C MET A 140 -9.03 7.23 -21.37
N LEU A 141 -9.09 7.09 -20.05
CA LEU A 141 -8.98 5.80 -19.37
C LEU A 141 -10.18 4.90 -19.73
N VAL A 142 -11.38 5.46 -19.72
CA VAL A 142 -12.60 4.73 -20.11
C VAL A 142 -12.53 4.28 -21.58
N VAL A 143 -12.12 5.17 -22.49
CA VAL A 143 -11.98 4.84 -23.90
C VAL A 143 -10.91 3.77 -24.14
N SER A 144 -9.78 3.84 -23.43
CA SER A 144 -8.70 2.85 -23.57
C SER A 144 -9.09 1.45 -23.07
N THR A 145 -10.08 1.35 -22.19
CA THR A 145 -10.61 0.07 -21.69
C THR A 145 -11.84 -0.43 -22.46
N ALA A 146 -12.44 0.42 -23.29
CA ALA A 146 -13.59 0.04 -24.11
C ALA A 146 -13.21 -0.99 -25.18
N GLY A 147 -14.13 -1.90 -25.47
CA GLY A 147 -13.95 -2.92 -26.52
C GLY A 147 -13.17 -4.17 -26.10
N HIS A 148 -12.67 -4.23 -24.87
CA HIS A 148 -12.05 -5.44 -24.33
C HIS A 148 -13.09 -6.34 -23.66
N SER A 149 -13.07 -7.64 -23.98
CA SER A 149 -13.97 -8.64 -23.42
C SER A 149 -13.58 -9.04 -21.98
N MET A 150 -12.34 -8.77 -21.59
CA MET A 150 -11.80 -9.10 -20.26
C MET A 150 -10.94 -7.96 -19.75
N LEU A 151 -11.10 -7.62 -18.47
CA LEU A 151 -10.28 -6.65 -17.75
C LEU A 151 -9.63 -7.33 -16.56
N SER A 152 -8.34 -7.06 -16.35
CA SER A 152 -7.61 -7.50 -15.17
C SER A 152 -7.32 -6.31 -14.27
N PHE A 153 -7.65 -6.43 -13.00
CA PHE A 153 -7.33 -5.44 -11.99
C PHE A 153 -6.16 -5.96 -11.16
N MET A 154 -5.05 -5.25 -11.23
CA MET A 154 -3.89 -5.51 -10.38
C MET A 154 -3.78 -4.37 -9.40
N ASP A 155 -3.80 -4.71 -8.11
CA ASP A 155 -3.61 -3.75 -7.03
C ASP A 155 -2.21 -3.91 -6.43
N TRP A 156 -1.59 -2.80 -6.08
CA TRP A 156 -0.32 -2.83 -5.36
C TRP A 156 -0.59 -3.24 -3.92
N PHE A 157 0.20 -4.14 -3.39
CA PHE A 157 0.03 -4.63 -2.03
C PHE A 157 0.17 -3.51 -1.00
N SER A 158 1.06 -2.57 -1.25
CA SER A 158 1.23 -1.36 -0.46
C SER A 158 1.62 -0.19 -1.36
N GLY A 159 0.95 0.96 -1.23
CA GLY A 159 1.01 2.06 -2.18
C GLY A 159 2.31 2.83 -2.19
N TYR A 160 3.11 2.94 -1.24
CA TYR A 160 4.41 3.60 -1.15
C TYR A 160 5.18 2.97 0.00
N ASN A 161 6.17 2.18 -0.33
CA ASN A 161 7.12 1.62 0.62
C ASN A 161 8.52 2.09 0.25
#